data_9ac6eda8f8b5db8395350c423e4b4ae5
#
_entry.id   9ac6eda8f8b5db8395350c423e4b4ae5
#
_cell.length_a   1.000
_cell.length_b   1.000
_cell.length_c   1.000
_cell.angle_alpha   90.00
_cell.angle_beta   90.00
_cell.angle_gamma   90.00
#
_symmetry.space_group_name_H-M   'P 1'
#
loop_
_entity.id
_entity.type
_entity.pdbx_description
1 polymer ?
#
loop_
_entity_poly.entity_id
_entity_poly.type
_entity_poly.pdbx_seq_one_letter_code
_entity_poly.pdbx_strand_id
1 'polypeptide(L)'
;MYEPRVRTKSMERFVCSKEPPNRSERLLQDSAKRLKISRAALEQIEKPYTFIYQRLPVEIEGEVVNISSGIVLHNRARGPYKGGIRIAPDVNIWETNELARLMTLKTALANLELGGGKAGIRVNFEKIYDQFKDKLKQDFYPFCDMLKDHIMKEFVDHFVERGLVHIYIPAPDMGSSAREMMLFYNRTHDPAVVTGKPEGIEGWLPGRHEATGFGTAYAIAKYLEYIGKAPSDVTVAIQGFGNVGSHAAYYLNDFGCKIVAITDLYGGVHHKEGIDVVELMDHAREKRTIKGFDDKRTIDNESMFRMGVDILVPAASGHVIDKDNCDGLGARLLVAEAANMPVSFEAFIRLKEKGIEILPDTYVNSGGAIASDLEYKQGLGGMRYSREEVFAHMRQRFDNIFESMLEIKDQAGSFTQAASDIALKRLYQAMKTRSLI
;
A
#
# COMPACT_ATOMS: atom_id res chain seq x y z
N MET A 1 37.25 10.60 6.15
CA MET A 1 36.42 11.35 7.12
C MET A 1 35.57 12.33 6.33
N TYR A 2 34.29 12.05 6.18
CA TYR A 2 33.33 12.93 5.50
C TYR A 2 32.51 13.60 6.61
N GLU A 3 32.72 14.89 6.82
CA GLU A 3 31.89 15.69 7.71
C GLU A 3 30.47 15.82 7.13
N PRO A 4 29.42 15.71 7.94
CA PRO A 4 28.06 15.89 7.46
C PRO A 4 27.79 17.38 7.23
N ARG A 5 27.64 17.78 5.98
CA ARG A 5 27.28 19.16 5.59
C ARG A 5 25.87 19.51 6.06
N VAL A 6 25.87 20.55 6.90
CA VAL A 6 24.81 21.57 7.13
C VAL A 6 23.36 21.18 6.80
N ARG A 7 22.58 21.01 7.87
CA ARG A 7 21.10 21.01 7.82
C ARG A 7 20.62 22.37 7.29
N THR A 8 20.06 22.40 6.10
CA THR A 8 19.40 23.60 5.58
C THR A 8 17.98 23.71 6.14
N LYS A 9 17.45 24.93 6.32
CA LYS A 9 16.05 25.18 6.75
C LYS A 9 14.98 24.45 5.94
N SER A 10 15.30 24.01 4.72
CA SER A 10 14.41 23.17 3.88
C SER A 10 14.37 21.69 4.32
N MET A 11 15.44 21.16 4.95
CA MET A 11 15.44 19.87 5.59
C MET A 11 14.58 19.85 6.86
N GLU A 12 14.57 20.95 7.63
CA GLU A 12 13.78 21.05 8.86
C GLU A 12 12.27 21.01 8.60
N ARG A 13 11.79 21.45 7.44
CA ARG A 13 10.38 21.32 7.04
C ARG A 13 9.99 19.88 6.62
N PHE A 14 10.97 19.04 6.31
CA PHE A 14 10.78 17.59 6.07
C PHE A 14 10.95 16.76 7.35
N VAL A 15 11.48 17.34 8.42
CA VAL A 15 11.76 16.67 9.71
C VAL A 15 10.85 17.27 10.76
N CYS A 16 9.66 16.73 10.97
CA CYS A 16 8.78 17.08 12.08
C CYS A 16 9.06 16.19 13.31
N SER A 17 8.61 16.61 14.49
CA SER A 17 8.84 15.99 15.80
C SER A 17 8.54 14.46 15.83
N LYS A 18 9.24 13.71 16.69
CA LYS A 18 8.94 12.29 16.96
C LYS A 18 7.50 12.16 17.43
N GLU A 19 6.68 11.57 16.59
CA GLU A 19 5.38 11.05 17.02
C GLU A 19 5.56 9.85 17.97
N PRO A 20 4.59 9.58 18.85
CA PRO A 20 4.62 8.37 19.67
C PRO A 20 4.69 7.11 18.78
N PRO A 21 5.28 6.01 19.28
CA PRO A 21 5.43 4.79 18.49
C PRO A 21 4.07 4.35 17.92
N ASN A 22 4.03 4.18 16.59
CA ASN A 22 2.82 3.70 15.93
C ASN A 22 2.58 2.20 16.18
N ARG A 23 1.45 1.67 15.70
CA ARG A 23 1.10 0.26 15.89
C ARG A 23 2.19 -0.70 15.40
N SER A 24 2.75 -0.46 14.24
CA SER A 24 3.80 -1.32 13.66
C SER A 24 5.05 -1.38 14.55
N GLU A 25 5.49 -0.25 15.10
CA GLU A 25 6.64 -0.22 16.02
C GLU A 25 6.37 -0.98 17.32
N ARG A 26 5.20 -0.81 17.92
CA ARG A 26 4.81 -1.53 19.14
C ARG A 26 4.75 -3.04 18.90
N LEU A 27 4.16 -3.47 17.79
CA LEU A 27 4.12 -4.88 17.40
C LEU A 27 5.52 -5.47 17.19
N LEU A 28 6.43 -4.72 16.56
CA LEU A 28 7.84 -5.15 16.38
C LEU A 28 8.58 -5.25 17.70
N GLN A 29 8.38 -4.32 18.65
CA GLN A 29 8.95 -4.39 19.98
C GLN A 29 8.49 -5.63 20.74
N ASP A 30 7.21 -5.96 20.65
CA ASP A 30 6.66 -7.16 21.28
C ASP A 30 7.13 -8.45 20.58
N SER A 31 7.27 -8.42 19.24
CA SER A 31 7.89 -9.51 18.48
C SER A 31 9.34 -9.74 18.90
N ALA A 32 10.13 -8.67 19.06
CA ALA A 32 11.54 -8.76 19.47
C ALA A 32 11.69 -9.39 20.86
N LYS A 33 10.81 -9.05 21.82
CA LYS A 33 10.79 -9.68 23.15
C LYS A 33 10.52 -11.19 23.06
N ARG A 34 9.48 -11.62 22.31
CA ARG A 34 9.13 -13.03 22.14
C ARG A 34 10.25 -13.81 21.43
N LEU A 35 10.85 -13.24 20.41
CA LEU A 35 11.91 -13.85 19.60
C LEU A 35 13.30 -13.73 20.24
N LYS A 36 13.39 -13.09 21.42
CA LYS A 36 14.67 -12.84 22.13
C LYS A 36 15.71 -12.11 21.27
N ILE A 37 15.24 -11.18 20.44
CA ILE A 37 16.08 -10.29 19.63
C ILE A 37 16.54 -9.14 20.50
N SER A 38 17.84 -8.85 20.49
CA SER A 38 18.40 -7.75 21.30
C SER A 38 17.87 -6.39 20.81
N ARG A 39 17.81 -5.43 21.72
CA ARG A 39 17.42 -4.05 21.40
C ARG A 39 18.30 -3.45 20.30
N ALA A 40 19.61 -3.68 20.36
CA ALA A 40 20.56 -3.18 19.35
C ALA A 40 20.27 -3.76 17.96
N ALA A 41 19.94 -5.05 17.87
CA ALA A 41 19.57 -5.67 16.60
C ALA A 41 18.21 -5.14 16.08
N LEU A 42 17.22 -4.94 16.96
CA LEU A 42 15.94 -4.34 16.56
C LEU A 42 16.13 -2.91 16.04
N GLU A 43 16.92 -2.08 16.72
CA GLU A 43 17.22 -0.71 16.28
C GLU A 43 17.88 -0.70 14.88
N GLN A 44 18.76 -1.69 14.58
CA GLN A 44 19.35 -1.81 13.24
C GLN A 44 18.32 -2.26 12.17
N ILE A 45 17.36 -3.09 12.55
CA ILE A 45 16.30 -3.53 11.65
C ILE A 45 15.31 -2.39 11.32
N GLU A 46 14.96 -1.59 12.32
CA GLU A 46 14.01 -0.47 12.19
C GLU A 46 14.62 0.75 11.50
N LYS A 47 15.94 0.88 11.53
CA LYS A 47 16.63 2.03 10.94
C LYS A 47 16.75 1.88 9.43
N PRO A 48 16.30 2.88 8.65
CA PRO A 48 16.51 2.85 7.19
C PRO A 48 17.99 2.91 6.85
N TYR A 49 18.39 2.22 5.79
CA TYR A 49 19.76 2.23 5.29
C TYR A 49 20.18 3.63 4.86
N THR A 50 19.31 4.33 4.11
CA THR A 50 19.60 5.71 3.67
C THR A 50 18.34 6.47 3.26
N PHE A 51 18.47 7.79 3.31
CA PHE A 51 17.52 8.76 2.76
C PHE A 51 18.21 9.52 1.62
N ILE A 52 17.52 9.61 0.48
CA ILE A 52 17.95 10.42 -0.66
C ILE A 52 16.94 11.54 -0.82
N TYR A 53 17.34 12.75 -0.47
CA TYR A 53 16.54 13.94 -0.73
C TYR A 53 17.00 14.60 -2.03
N GLN A 54 16.06 15.06 -2.82
CA GLN A 54 16.33 15.75 -4.07
C GLN A 54 15.29 16.85 -4.35
N ARG A 55 15.71 17.86 -5.10
CA ARG A 55 14.84 18.86 -5.68
C ARG A 55 14.74 18.58 -7.17
N LEU A 56 13.53 18.60 -7.69
CA LEU A 56 13.23 18.40 -9.09
C LEU A 56 12.91 19.79 -9.65
N PRO A 57 13.81 20.40 -10.45
CA PRO A 57 13.54 21.68 -11.08
C PRO A 57 12.59 21.45 -12.27
N VAL A 58 11.46 22.14 -12.28
CA VAL A 58 10.49 22.09 -13.37
C VAL A 58 10.24 23.50 -13.88
N GLU A 59 10.42 23.71 -15.17
CA GLU A 59 10.15 24.99 -15.80
C GLU A 59 8.67 25.12 -16.16
N ILE A 60 8.04 26.23 -15.72
CA ILE A 60 6.66 26.58 -16.02
C ILE A 60 6.64 28.04 -16.46
N GLU A 61 6.25 28.29 -17.72
CA GLU A 61 6.17 29.66 -18.28
C GLU A 61 7.45 30.49 -18.04
N GLY A 62 8.62 29.88 -18.21
CA GLY A 62 9.93 30.53 -18.02
C GLY A 62 10.38 30.70 -16.57
N GLU A 63 9.63 30.20 -15.60
CA GLU A 63 10.00 30.23 -14.18
C GLU A 63 10.31 28.79 -13.68
N VAL A 64 11.39 28.64 -12.90
CA VAL A 64 11.77 27.33 -12.33
C VAL A 64 11.09 27.13 -10.99
N VAL A 65 10.23 26.12 -10.91
CA VAL A 65 9.60 25.64 -9.69
C VAL A 65 10.34 24.40 -9.18
N ASN A 66 10.82 24.44 -7.93
CA ASN A 66 11.52 23.31 -7.32
C ASN A 66 10.55 22.42 -6.55
N ILE A 67 10.33 21.20 -7.01
CA ILE A 67 9.51 20.19 -6.36
C ILE A 67 10.37 19.33 -5.43
N SER A 68 9.93 19.17 -4.19
CA SER A 68 10.64 18.36 -3.20
C SER A 68 10.32 16.87 -3.38
N SER A 69 11.34 16.03 -3.40
CA SER A 69 11.21 14.57 -3.50
C SER A 69 12.18 13.88 -2.57
N GLY A 70 11.82 12.68 -2.11
CA GLY A 70 12.65 11.84 -1.27
C GLY A 70 12.49 10.37 -1.56
N ILE A 71 13.59 9.61 -1.46
CA ILE A 71 13.59 8.15 -1.55
C ILE A 71 14.12 7.61 -0.23
N VAL A 72 13.39 6.71 0.38
CA VAL A 72 13.81 5.95 1.57
C VAL A 72 14.15 4.53 1.14
N LEU A 73 15.40 4.15 1.32
CA LEU A 73 15.90 2.80 1.15
C LEU A 73 15.99 2.17 2.56
N HIS A 74 14.96 1.37 2.93
CA HIS A 74 14.83 0.93 4.32
C HIS A 74 15.70 -0.29 4.61
N ASN A 75 15.42 -1.45 4.03
CA ASN A 75 16.18 -2.67 4.27
C ASN A 75 16.22 -3.57 3.04
N ARG A 76 17.41 -4.06 2.68
CA ARG A 76 17.62 -4.96 1.53
C ARG A 76 18.27 -6.30 1.92
N ALA A 77 18.16 -6.72 3.17
CA ALA A 77 18.73 -8.00 3.58
C ALA A 77 18.19 -9.18 2.77
N ARG A 78 16.98 -9.07 2.24
CA ARG A 78 16.31 -10.11 1.44
C ARG A 78 16.33 -9.90 -0.07
N GLY A 79 16.81 -8.76 -0.57
CA GLY A 79 16.83 -8.45 -2.02
C GLY A 79 16.78 -6.94 -2.27
N PRO A 80 16.60 -6.50 -3.53
CA PRO A 80 16.52 -5.09 -3.86
C PRO A 80 15.37 -4.40 -3.12
N TYR A 81 15.54 -3.10 -2.84
CA TYR A 81 14.47 -2.31 -2.22
C TYR A 81 13.25 -2.25 -3.14
N LYS A 82 12.06 -2.45 -2.60
CA LYS A 82 10.80 -2.45 -3.34
C LYS A 82 9.78 -1.52 -2.71
N GLY A 83 9.12 -0.70 -3.53
CA GLY A 83 8.00 0.12 -3.07
C GLY A 83 7.52 1.14 -4.08
N GLY A 84 6.37 1.76 -3.80
CA GLY A 84 5.71 2.69 -4.70
C GLY A 84 6.26 4.11 -4.63
N ILE A 85 5.91 4.93 -5.62
CA ILE A 85 6.15 6.37 -5.67
C ILE A 85 4.85 7.08 -5.35
N ARG A 86 4.77 7.72 -4.18
CA ARG A 86 3.61 8.53 -3.77
C ARG A 86 3.77 9.97 -4.25
N ILE A 87 2.72 10.52 -4.85
CA ILE A 87 2.68 11.92 -5.30
C ILE A 87 1.47 12.59 -4.64
N ALA A 88 1.72 13.49 -3.67
CA ALA A 88 0.65 14.17 -2.94
C ALA A 88 1.17 15.46 -2.27
N PRO A 89 0.28 16.39 -1.91
CA PRO A 89 0.67 17.68 -1.30
C PRO A 89 1.21 17.56 0.13
N ASP A 90 0.85 16.50 0.85
CA ASP A 90 1.19 16.22 2.25
C ASP A 90 2.36 15.26 2.43
N VAL A 91 2.94 14.74 1.33
CA VAL A 91 4.11 13.85 1.38
C VAL A 91 5.22 14.44 2.24
N ASN A 92 5.70 13.64 3.17
CA ASN A 92 6.80 13.97 4.06
C ASN A 92 7.72 12.75 4.26
N ILE A 93 8.92 12.99 4.81
CA ILE A 93 9.94 11.95 4.96
C ILE A 93 9.57 10.89 6.01
N TRP A 94 8.81 11.26 7.03
CA TRP A 94 8.41 10.36 8.11
C TRP A 94 7.41 9.33 7.59
N GLU A 95 6.35 9.77 6.94
CA GLU A 95 5.39 8.89 6.29
C GLU A 95 6.06 8.01 5.23
N THR A 96 6.97 8.58 4.42
CA THR A 96 7.74 7.83 3.42
C THR A 96 8.58 6.74 4.08
N ASN A 97 9.20 7.02 5.23
CA ASN A 97 9.97 6.04 6.01
C ASN A 97 9.08 4.93 6.58
N GLU A 98 7.92 5.29 7.16
CA GLU A 98 6.96 4.33 7.68
C GLU A 98 6.47 3.36 6.60
N LEU A 99 6.14 3.89 5.42
CA LEU A 99 5.73 3.08 4.29
C LEU A 99 6.89 2.22 3.73
N ALA A 100 8.14 2.69 3.76
CA ALA A 100 9.30 1.90 3.38
C ALA A 100 9.56 0.75 4.37
N ARG A 101 9.39 0.99 5.68
CA ARG A 101 9.45 -0.03 6.73
C ARG A 101 8.33 -1.06 6.56
N LEU A 102 7.10 -0.60 6.33
CA LEU A 102 5.95 -1.47 6.06
C LEU A 102 6.21 -2.37 4.85
N MET A 103 6.80 -1.84 3.77
CA MET A 103 7.21 -2.64 2.62
C MET A 103 8.24 -3.71 2.98
N THR A 104 9.24 -3.39 3.83
CA THR A 104 10.22 -4.38 4.33
C THR A 104 9.52 -5.54 5.06
N LEU A 105 8.57 -5.23 5.94
CA LEU A 105 7.83 -6.24 6.71
C LEU A 105 6.91 -7.06 5.81
N LYS A 106 6.23 -6.42 4.89
CA LYS A 106 5.32 -7.06 3.92
C LYS A 106 6.06 -8.07 3.04
N THR A 107 7.20 -7.66 2.44
CA THR A 107 8.00 -8.56 1.61
C THR A 107 8.61 -9.70 2.42
N ALA A 108 9.01 -9.46 3.67
CA ALA A 108 9.50 -10.50 4.57
C ALA A 108 8.40 -11.47 4.99
N LEU A 109 7.18 -10.99 5.32
CA LEU A 109 6.04 -11.84 5.65
C LEU A 109 5.63 -12.71 4.44
N ALA A 110 5.57 -12.13 3.24
CA ALA A 110 5.24 -12.86 2.02
C ALA A 110 6.38 -13.75 1.51
N ASN A 111 7.50 -13.80 2.23
CA ASN A 111 8.70 -14.56 1.88
C ASN A 111 9.22 -14.25 0.47
N LEU A 112 9.20 -12.98 0.07
CA LEU A 112 9.71 -12.52 -1.22
C LEU A 112 11.22 -12.23 -1.12
N GLU A 113 11.92 -12.33 -2.24
CA GLU A 113 13.33 -11.97 -2.37
C GLU A 113 13.51 -10.47 -2.66
N LEU A 114 12.76 -9.67 -1.91
CA LEU A 114 12.72 -8.22 -2.01
C LEU A 114 12.89 -7.61 -0.61
N GLY A 115 13.47 -6.44 -0.58
CA GLY A 115 13.52 -5.58 0.58
C GLY A 115 12.38 -4.57 0.61
N GLY A 116 12.55 -3.48 1.35
CA GLY A 116 11.58 -2.38 1.41
C GLY A 116 12.21 -1.03 1.14
N GLY A 117 11.53 -0.26 0.30
CA GLY A 117 11.84 1.13 -0.02
C GLY A 117 10.56 1.89 -0.34
N LYS A 118 10.65 3.20 -0.41
CA LYS A 118 9.54 4.08 -0.77
C LYS A 118 10.06 5.38 -1.34
N ALA A 119 9.33 5.93 -2.31
CA ALA A 119 9.58 7.29 -2.78
C ALA A 119 8.35 8.17 -2.55
N GLY A 120 8.61 9.44 -2.31
CA GLY A 120 7.59 10.46 -2.14
C GLY A 120 7.95 11.73 -2.91
N ILE A 121 6.97 12.28 -3.62
CA ILE A 121 7.07 13.56 -4.33
C ILE A 121 6.00 14.48 -3.75
N ARG A 122 6.43 15.60 -3.18
CA ARG A 122 5.52 16.57 -2.57
C ARG A 122 5.14 17.64 -3.57
N VAL A 123 3.90 17.59 -4.06
CA VAL A 123 3.38 18.59 -5.00
C VAL A 123 1.92 18.90 -4.72
N ASN A 124 1.58 20.18 -4.74
CA ASN A 124 0.20 20.68 -4.71
C ASN A 124 -0.10 21.28 -6.08
N PHE A 125 -0.77 20.52 -6.93
CA PHE A 125 -1.10 20.90 -8.30
C PHE A 125 -2.01 22.14 -8.35
N GLU A 126 -3.00 22.22 -7.47
CA GLU A 126 -3.93 23.37 -7.41
C GLU A 126 -3.18 24.65 -7.10
N LYS A 127 -2.32 24.63 -6.08
CA LYS A 127 -1.53 25.80 -5.68
C LYS A 127 -0.59 26.26 -6.79
N ILE A 128 0.03 25.33 -7.53
CA ILE A 128 0.92 25.68 -8.64
C ILE A 128 0.09 26.23 -9.81
N TYR A 129 -1.02 25.58 -10.15
CA TYR A 129 -1.92 26.08 -11.19
C TYR A 129 -2.39 27.51 -10.90
N ASP A 130 -2.86 27.79 -9.68
CA ASP A 130 -3.30 29.13 -9.27
C ASP A 130 -2.21 30.20 -9.37
N GLN A 131 -0.95 29.81 -9.13
CA GLN A 131 0.20 30.74 -9.27
C GLN A 131 0.45 31.15 -10.73
N PHE A 132 0.18 30.27 -11.70
CA PHE A 132 0.51 30.47 -13.10
C PHE A 132 -0.71 30.66 -14.02
N LYS A 133 -1.95 30.50 -13.52
CA LYS A 133 -3.18 30.43 -14.33
C LYS A 133 -3.34 31.60 -15.32
N ASP A 134 -2.90 32.81 -14.97
CA ASP A 134 -3.01 33.98 -15.84
C ASP A 134 -2.03 33.95 -17.03
N LYS A 135 -0.98 33.14 -16.96
CA LYS A 135 0.01 32.91 -18.03
C LYS A 135 -0.27 31.62 -18.82
N LEU A 136 -0.99 30.66 -18.21
CA LEU A 136 -1.25 29.36 -18.81
C LEU A 136 -2.32 29.46 -19.90
N LYS A 137 -2.11 28.73 -21.03
CA LYS A 137 -3.05 28.60 -22.13
C LYS A 137 -3.92 27.35 -22.06
N GLN A 138 -3.87 26.64 -20.93
CA GLN A 138 -4.52 25.35 -20.76
C GLN A 138 -5.29 25.28 -19.43
N ASP A 139 -6.31 24.43 -19.40
CA ASP A 139 -7.13 24.15 -18.23
C ASP A 139 -6.38 23.34 -17.17
N PHE A 140 -6.95 23.28 -15.96
CA PHE A 140 -6.35 22.64 -14.79
C PHE A 140 -5.90 21.18 -15.03
N TYR A 141 -6.75 20.33 -15.59
CA TYR A 141 -6.41 18.90 -15.76
C TYR A 141 -5.27 18.66 -16.76
N PRO A 142 -5.30 19.23 -17.98
CA PRO A 142 -4.15 19.14 -18.91
C PRO A 142 -2.86 19.69 -18.31
N PHE A 143 -2.94 20.78 -17.52
CA PHE A 143 -1.79 21.31 -16.81
C PHE A 143 -1.24 20.31 -15.79
N CYS A 144 -2.10 19.68 -14.98
CA CYS A 144 -1.68 18.67 -13.99
C CYS A 144 -0.96 17.49 -14.66
N ASP A 145 -1.48 17.01 -15.80
CA ASP A 145 -0.87 15.91 -16.54
C ASP A 145 0.50 16.30 -17.09
N MET A 146 0.63 17.49 -17.70
CA MET A 146 1.89 18.02 -18.19
C MET A 146 2.91 18.19 -17.05
N LEU A 147 2.50 18.82 -15.96
CA LEU A 147 3.37 19.08 -14.81
C LEU A 147 3.85 17.76 -14.19
N LYS A 148 2.97 16.78 -14.05
CA LYS A 148 3.32 15.45 -13.53
C LYS A 148 4.34 14.76 -14.42
N ASP A 149 4.17 14.81 -15.74
CA ASP A 149 5.12 14.25 -16.68
C ASP A 149 6.50 14.89 -16.56
N HIS A 150 6.59 16.21 -16.41
CA HIS A 150 7.87 16.90 -16.21
C HIS A 150 8.51 16.52 -14.88
N ILE A 151 7.75 16.54 -13.79
CA ILE A 151 8.24 16.11 -12.46
C ILE A 151 8.79 14.68 -12.51
N MET A 152 8.06 13.78 -13.16
CA MET A 152 8.46 12.38 -13.23
C MET A 152 9.66 12.15 -14.15
N LYS A 153 9.82 12.89 -15.24
CA LYS A 153 11.04 12.84 -16.06
C LYS A 153 12.28 13.24 -15.26
N GLU A 154 12.23 14.37 -14.56
CA GLU A 154 13.29 14.82 -13.66
C GLU A 154 13.59 13.79 -12.56
N PHE A 155 12.54 13.19 -11.98
CA PHE A 155 12.72 12.14 -10.98
C PHE A 155 13.42 10.90 -11.56
N VAL A 156 13.04 10.45 -12.75
CA VAL A 156 13.62 9.28 -13.41
C VAL A 156 15.08 9.53 -13.84
N ASP A 157 15.40 10.72 -14.35
CA ASP A 157 16.77 11.07 -14.70
C ASP A 157 17.68 11.06 -13.46
N HIS A 158 17.28 11.70 -12.38
CA HIS A 158 17.99 11.63 -11.09
C HIS A 158 18.11 10.20 -10.55
N PHE A 159 17.08 9.37 -10.72
CA PHE A 159 17.09 7.97 -10.31
C PHE A 159 18.18 7.18 -11.05
N VAL A 160 18.28 7.35 -12.38
CA VAL A 160 19.28 6.67 -13.22
C VAL A 160 20.68 7.20 -12.94
N GLU A 161 20.88 8.51 -12.86
CA GLU A 161 22.17 9.15 -12.56
C GLU A 161 22.77 8.73 -11.21
N ARG A 162 21.90 8.45 -10.22
CA ARG A 162 22.32 7.94 -8.90
C ARG A 162 22.57 6.44 -8.85
N GLY A 163 22.46 5.73 -9.97
CA GLY A 163 22.68 4.29 -10.05
C GLY A 163 21.67 3.47 -9.27
N LEU A 164 20.41 3.92 -9.18
CA LEU A 164 19.37 3.24 -8.42
C LEU A 164 18.69 2.11 -9.19
N VAL A 165 18.98 1.93 -10.47
CA VAL A 165 18.51 0.82 -11.29
C VAL A 165 18.90 -0.51 -10.65
N HIS A 166 17.96 -1.43 -10.49
CA HIS A 166 18.07 -2.70 -9.76
C HIS A 166 18.43 -2.58 -8.25
N ILE A 167 18.67 -1.37 -7.76
CA ILE A 167 18.84 -1.13 -6.31
C ILE A 167 17.49 -0.88 -5.64
N TYR A 168 16.68 -0.01 -6.24
CA TYR A 168 15.30 0.26 -5.85
C TYR A 168 14.38 -0.03 -7.03
N ILE A 169 13.38 -0.86 -6.83
CA ILE A 169 12.39 -1.25 -7.85
C ILE A 169 11.09 -0.48 -7.58
N PRO A 170 10.84 0.62 -8.30
CA PRO A 170 9.64 1.42 -8.12
C PRO A 170 8.36 0.68 -8.55
N ALA A 171 7.22 1.21 -8.11
CA ALA A 171 5.89 0.78 -8.51
C ALA A 171 4.90 1.95 -8.43
N PRO A 172 3.69 1.84 -8.97
CA PRO A 172 2.63 2.80 -8.72
C PRO A 172 2.23 2.84 -7.25
N ASP A 173 1.82 4.03 -6.80
CA ASP A 173 1.21 4.30 -5.50
C ASP A 173 0.20 5.47 -5.66
N MET A 174 -0.33 6.00 -4.55
CA MET A 174 -1.23 7.15 -4.60
C MET A 174 -0.61 8.31 -5.39
N GLY A 175 -1.35 8.83 -6.36
CA GLY A 175 -0.94 9.91 -7.25
C GLY A 175 -0.05 9.49 -8.43
N SER A 176 0.44 8.25 -8.48
CA SER A 176 1.15 7.68 -9.63
C SER A 176 0.44 6.43 -10.19
N SER A 177 0.69 6.12 -11.43
CA SER A 177 0.04 5.04 -12.18
C SER A 177 1.02 4.29 -13.08
N ALA A 178 0.51 3.35 -13.86
CA ALA A 178 1.28 2.66 -14.90
C ALA A 178 1.90 3.62 -15.93
N ARG A 179 1.26 4.78 -16.19
CA ARG A 179 1.78 5.82 -17.09
C ARG A 179 3.13 6.35 -16.62
N GLU A 180 3.24 6.69 -15.33
CA GLU A 180 4.50 7.20 -14.76
C GLU A 180 5.58 6.11 -14.74
N MET A 181 5.20 4.84 -14.60
CA MET A 181 6.15 3.71 -14.68
C MET A 181 6.76 3.55 -16.07
N MET A 182 6.05 3.93 -17.13
CA MET A 182 6.58 3.95 -18.50
C MET A 182 7.81 4.84 -18.67
N LEU A 183 7.90 5.94 -17.91
CA LEU A 183 9.05 6.84 -18.02
C LEU A 183 10.36 6.17 -17.59
N PHE A 184 10.32 5.27 -16.61
CA PHE A 184 11.48 4.46 -16.23
C PHE A 184 11.88 3.50 -17.34
N TYR A 185 10.91 2.77 -17.92
CA TYR A 185 11.17 1.87 -19.03
C TYR A 185 11.72 2.62 -20.26
N ASN A 186 11.10 3.73 -20.64
CA ASN A 186 11.54 4.54 -21.77
C ASN A 186 12.98 5.09 -21.60
N ARG A 187 13.38 5.37 -20.35
CA ARG A 187 14.71 5.91 -20.03
C ARG A 187 15.80 4.84 -20.00
N THR A 188 15.46 3.61 -19.65
CA THR A 188 16.42 2.53 -19.40
C THR A 188 16.34 1.40 -20.41
N HIS A 189 15.22 1.22 -21.11
CA HIS A 189 14.89 0.07 -21.95
C HIS A 189 15.04 -1.28 -21.21
N ASP A 190 14.81 -1.27 -19.90
CA ASP A 190 14.97 -2.41 -19.02
C ASP A 190 13.60 -2.85 -18.46
N PRO A 191 13.10 -4.05 -18.83
CA PRO A 191 11.80 -4.51 -18.39
C PRO A 191 11.71 -4.79 -16.87
N ALA A 192 12.87 -4.90 -16.18
CA ALA A 192 12.94 -5.16 -14.74
C ALA A 192 13.14 -3.88 -13.90
N VAL A 193 13.34 -2.71 -14.53
CA VAL A 193 13.62 -1.46 -13.78
C VAL A 193 12.48 -1.06 -12.85
N VAL A 194 11.24 -1.41 -13.20
CA VAL A 194 10.00 -0.97 -12.53
C VAL A 194 8.94 -2.05 -12.62
N THR A 195 7.96 -2.02 -11.71
CA THR A 195 6.78 -2.89 -11.77
C THR A 195 5.49 -2.07 -11.83
N GLY A 196 4.41 -2.68 -12.30
CA GLY A 196 3.15 -2.01 -12.58
C GLY A 196 3.14 -1.30 -13.93
N LYS A 197 3.86 -1.85 -14.90
CA LYS A 197 3.87 -1.40 -16.28
C LYS A 197 2.48 -1.53 -16.93
N PRO A 198 2.16 -0.69 -17.92
CA PRO A 198 0.93 -0.82 -18.69
C PRO A 198 0.89 -2.13 -19.49
N GLU A 199 -0.31 -2.57 -19.81
CA GLU A 199 -0.56 -3.71 -20.67
C GLU A 199 0.10 -3.56 -22.04
N GLY A 200 0.62 -4.66 -22.58
CA GLY A 200 1.27 -4.71 -23.89
C GLY A 200 2.73 -4.27 -23.91
N ILE A 201 3.28 -3.80 -22.79
CA ILE A 201 4.70 -3.42 -22.70
C ILE A 201 5.54 -4.62 -22.26
N GLU A 202 6.80 -4.68 -22.73
CA GLU A 202 7.73 -5.74 -22.36
C GLU A 202 7.86 -5.88 -20.85
N GLY A 203 7.74 -7.11 -20.36
CA GLY A 203 7.77 -7.41 -18.93
C GLY A 203 6.50 -7.04 -18.16
N TRP A 204 5.42 -6.57 -18.81
CA TRP A 204 4.11 -6.39 -18.18
C TRP A 204 3.56 -7.72 -17.69
N LEU A 205 2.87 -7.69 -16.52
CA LEU A 205 2.29 -8.87 -15.89
C LEU A 205 0.75 -8.84 -15.94
N PRO A 206 0.08 -9.84 -16.54
CA PRO A 206 -1.37 -9.98 -16.50
C PRO A 206 -1.88 -10.05 -15.05
N GLY A 207 -3.04 -9.45 -14.76
CA GLY A 207 -3.62 -9.46 -13.41
C GLY A 207 -2.94 -8.55 -12.39
N ARG A 208 -1.86 -7.83 -12.76
CA ARG A 208 -1.14 -6.94 -11.83
C ARG A 208 -2.01 -5.82 -11.28
N HIS A 209 -2.89 -5.27 -12.10
CA HIS A 209 -3.77 -4.16 -11.72
C HIS A 209 -4.74 -4.54 -10.62
N GLU A 210 -5.33 -5.73 -10.70
CA GLU A 210 -6.34 -6.26 -9.78
C GLU A 210 -5.76 -7.05 -8.60
N ALA A 211 -4.43 -7.30 -8.61
CA ALA A 211 -3.75 -8.21 -7.67
C ALA A 211 -3.98 -7.87 -6.19
N THR A 212 -4.05 -6.59 -5.81
CA THR A 212 -4.26 -6.21 -4.41
C THR A 212 -5.70 -6.49 -3.98
N GLY A 213 -6.69 -6.17 -4.83
CA GLY A 213 -8.10 -6.45 -4.56
C GLY A 213 -8.39 -7.95 -4.52
N PHE A 214 -7.84 -8.71 -5.47
CA PHE A 214 -7.93 -10.18 -5.45
C PHE A 214 -7.32 -10.76 -4.17
N GLY A 215 -6.11 -10.33 -3.79
CA GLY A 215 -5.45 -10.77 -2.56
C GLY A 215 -6.26 -10.44 -1.30
N THR A 216 -6.89 -9.26 -1.26
CA THR A 216 -7.79 -8.87 -0.17
C THR A 216 -8.97 -9.83 -0.05
N ALA A 217 -9.64 -10.10 -1.16
CA ALA A 217 -10.77 -11.05 -1.18
C ALA A 217 -10.34 -12.47 -0.80
N TYR A 218 -9.20 -12.92 -1.31
CA TYR A 218 -8.69 -14.26 -1.02
C TYR A 218 -8.26 -14.42 0.44
N ALA A 219 -7.64 -13.40 1.04
CA ALA A 219 -7.30 -13.40 2.47
C ALA A 219 -8.55 -13.54 3.36
N ILE A 220 -9.64 -12.84 2.99
CA ILE A 220 -10.93 -12.95 3.68
C ILE A 220 -11.53 -14.35 3.49
N ALA A 221 -11.49 -14.89 2.28
CA ALA A 221 -11.99 -16.25 2.01
C ALA A 221 -11.23 -17.31 2.83
N LYS A 222 -9.91 -17.21 2.96
CA LYS A 222 -9.10 -18.08 3.82
C LYS A 222 -9.47 -17.97 5.30
N TYR A 223 -9.76 -16.77 5.77
CA TYR A 223 -10.22 -16.59 7.15
C TYR A 223 -11.61 -17.21 7.36
N LEU A 224 -12.53 -17.04 6.42
CA LEU A 224 -13.86 -17.66 6.49
C LEU A 224 -13.77 -19.18 6.48
N GLU A 225 -12.91 -19.76 5.64
CA GLU A 225 -12.62 -21.22 5.65
C GLU A 225 -12.12 -21.68 7.03
N TYR A 226 -11.18 -20.93 7.63
CA TYR A 226 -10.62 -21.24 8.94
C TYR A 226 -11.69 -21.25 10.05
N ILE A 227 -12.65 -20.31 10.03
CA ILE A 227 -13.72 -20.26 11.03
C ILE A 227 -14.95 -21.10 10.66
N GLY A 228 -14.91 -21.84 9.56
CA GLY A 228 -16.00 -22.72 9.11
C GLY A 228 -17.26 -21.97 8.65
N LYS A 229 -17.12 -20.74 8.13
CA LYS A 229 -18.25 -19.95 7.59
C LYS A 229 -18.25 -19.95 6.07
N ALA A 230 -19.41 -20.18 5.46
CA ALA A 230 -19.56 -20.01 4.02
C ALA A 230 -19.55 -18.53 3.66
N PRO A 231 -18.95 -18.14 2.51
CA PRO A 231 -18.99 -16.75 2.04
C PRO A 231 -20.41 -16.18 1.89
N SER A 232 -21.39 -17.02 1.51
CA SER A 232 -22.81 -16.64 1.38
C SER A 232 -23.48 -16.21 2.69
N ASP A 233 -22.90 -16.59 3.82
CA ASP A 233 -23.46 -16.34 5.15
C ASP A 233 -22.96 -15.03 5.77
N VAL A 234 -22.13 -14.27 5.05
CA VAL A 234 -21.52 -13.07 5.58
C VAL A 234 -21.85 -11.82 4.76
N THR A 235 -22.02 -10.73 5.49
CA THR A 235 -22.21 -9.38 4.95
C THR A 235 -20.91 -8.59 5.03
N VAL A 236 -20.60 -7.85 3.97
CA VAL A 236 -19.35 -7.08 3.85
C VAL A 236 -19.65 -5.61 3.58
N ALA A 237 -18.96 -4.73 4.30
CA ALA A 237 -18.90 -3.30 4.01
C ALA A 237 -17.48 -2.90 3.61
N ILE A 238 -17.33 -2.06 2.58
CA ILE A 238 -16.02 -1.67 2.02
C ILE A 238 -15.92 -0.14 2.00
N GLN A 239 -14.89 0.38 2.66
CA GLN A 239 -14.55 1.81 2.57
C GLN A 239 -13.55 2.03 1.45
N GLY A 240 -13.91 2.85 0.49
CA GLY A 240 -13.09 3.14 -0.68
C GLY A 240 -13.46 2.29 -1.88
N PHE A 241 -13.68 2.95 -3.03
CA PHE A 241 -13.99 2.28 -4.30
C PHE A 241 -12.98 2.65 -5.40
N GLY A 242 -11.71 2.83 -4.96
CA GLY A 242 -10.55 2.93 -5.85
C GLY A 242 -10.10 1.55 -6.35
N ASN A 243 -8.87 1.47 -6.88
CA ASN A 243 -8.35 0.22 -7.45
C ASN A 243 -8.45 -1.00 -6.51
N VAL A 244 -8.10 -0.84 -5.24
CA VAL A 244 -8.15 -1.95 -4.26
C VAL A 244 -9.60 -2.31 -3.90
N GLY A 245 -10.39 -1.31 -3.51
CA GLY A 245 -11.76 -1.56 -3.02
C GLY A 245 -12.70 -2.09 -4.09
N SER A 246 -12.62 -1.59 -5.34
CA SER A 246 -13.46 -2.07 -6.45
C SER A 246 -13.17 -3.52 -6.83
N HIS A 247 -11.89 -3.89 -6.93
CA HIS A 247 -11.52 -5.28 -7.22
C HIS A 247 -11.75 -6.21 -6.02
N ALA A 248 -11.58 -5.73 -4.78
CA ALA A 248 -11.94 -6.51 -3.59
C ALA A 248 -13.44 -6.79 -3.55
N ALA A 249 -14.28 -5.77 -3.84
CA ALA A 249 -15.73 -5.95 -3.94
C ALA A 249 -16.10 -6.98 -5.02
N TYR A 250 -15.49 -6.86 -6.21
CA TYR A 250 -15.72 -7.78 -7.32
C TYR A 250 -15.41 -9.24 -6.93
N TYR A 251 -14.22 -9.50 -6.41
CA TYR A 251 -13.83 -10.88 -6.07
C TYR A 251 -14.55 -11.43 -4.84
N LEU A 252 -14.86 -10.59 -3.84
CA LEU A 252 -15.68 -11.03 -2.71
C LEU A 252 -17.09 -11.43 -3.15
N ASN A 253 -17.68 -10.66 -4.07
CA ASN A 253 -18.96 -10.99 -4.67
C ASN A 253 -18.88 -12.28 -5.50
N ASP A 254 -17.81 -12.45 -6.30
CA ASP A 254 -17.54 -13.67 -7.08
C ASP A 254 -17.37 -14.90 -6.19
N PHE A 255 -16.77 -14.76 -5.00
CA PHE A 255 -16.64 -15.81 -3.99
C PHE A 255 -17.96 -16.08 -3.23
N GLY A 256 -19.00 -15.26 -3.46
CA GLY A 256 -20.34 -15.45 -2.90
C GLY A 256 -20.63 -14.58 -1.66
N CYS A 257 -19.73 -13.70 -1.23
CA CYS A 257 -20.01 -12.77 -0.12
C CYS A 257 -21.07 -11.73 -0.53
N LYS A 258 -21.93 -11.36 0.42
CA LYS A 258 -22.92 -10.30 0.20
C LYS A 258 -22.33 -8.93 0.51
N ILE A 259 -22.06 -8.13 -0.52
CA ILE A 259 -21.57 -6.75 -0.39
C ILE A 259 -22.75 -5.83 -0.14
N VAL A 260 -22.89 -5.31 1.09
CA VAL A 260 -24.07 -4.55 1.52
C VAL A 260 -23.85 -3.05 1.61
N ALA A 261 -22.59 -2.59 1.71
CA ALA A 261 -22.26 -1.17 1.71
C ALA A 261 -20.91 -0.92 1.06
N ILE A 262 -20.81 0.14 0.27
CA ILE A 262 -19.57 0.63 -0.31
C ILE A 262 -19.59 2.15 -0.23
N THR A 263 -18.44 2.76 0.14
CA THR A 263 -18.27 4.21 0.16
C THR A 263 -17.06 4.65 -0.66
N ASP A 264 -17.10 5.89 -1.16
CA ASP A 264 -15.94 6.58 -1.71
C ASP A 264 -15.72 7.94 -1.00
N LEU A 265 -14.94 8.84 -1.60
CA LEU A 265 -14.68 10.17 -1.06
C LEU A 265 -15.94 11.05 -1.00
N TYR A 266 -16.91 10.81 -1.88
CA TYR A 266 -18.09 11.67 -2.10
C TYR A 266 -19.35 11.12 -1.47
N GLY A 267 -19.31 9.94 -0.87
CA GLY A 267 -20.44 9.25 -0.26
C GLY A 267 -20.43 7.75 -0.55
N GLY A 268 -21.58 7.12 -0.47
CA GLY A 268 -21.67 5.69 -0.68
C GLY A 268 -23.07 5.19 -0.94
N VAL A 269 -23.18 3.91 -1.21
CA VAL A 269 -24.41 3.15 -1.42
C VAL A 269 -24.53 2.02 -0.41
N HIS A 270 -25.74 1.80 0.09
CA HIS A 270 -26.09 0.70 0.97
C HIS A 270 -27.28 -0.06 0.45
N HIS A 271 -27.16 -1.37 0.34
CA HIS A 271 -28.24 -2.25 -0.08
C HIS A 271 -28.28 -3.54 0.74
N LYS A 272 -29.34 -3.71 1.55
CA LYS A 272 -29.47 -4.84 2.49
C LYS A 272 -29.41 -6.21 1.82
N GLU A 273 -29.95 -6.30 0.59
CA GLU A 273 -29.98 -7.56 -0.17
C GLU A 273 -28.72 -7.80 -1.02
N GLY A 274 -27.77 -6.87 -0.97
CA GLY A 274 -26.54 -6.86 -1.75
C GLY A 274 -26.54 -5.83 -2.88
N ILE A 275 -25.36 -5.29 -3.18
CA ILE A 275 -25.10 -4.33 -4.25
C ILE A 275 -24.67 -5.09 -5.49
N ASP A 276 -25.21 -4.73 -6.66
CA ASP A 276 -24.66 -5.16 -7.95
C ASP A 276 -23.30 -4.49 -8.15
N VAL A 277 -22.23 -5.23 -7.84
CA VAL A 277 -20.86 -4.71 -7.89
C VAL A 277 -20.40 -4.43 -9.31
N VAL A 278 -20.89 -5.20 -10.30
CA VAL A 278 -20.50 -5.01 -11.71
C VAL A 278 -21.10 -3.73 -12.24
N GLU A 279 -22.40 -3.52 -12.01
CA GLU A 279 -23.11 -2.28 -12.40
C GLU A 279 -22.49 -1.05 -11.69
N LEU A 280 -22.12 -1.19 -10.40
CA LEU A 280 -21.47 -0.12 -9.65
C LEU A 280 -20.08 0.20 -10.21
N MET A 281 -19.29 -0.79 -10.63
CA MET A 281 -18.00 -0.59 -11.29
C MET A 281 -18.13 0.15 -12.62
N ASP A 282 -19.15 -0.18 -13.42
CA ASP A 282 -19.41 0.50 -14.69
C ASP A 282 -19.82 1.96 -14.46
N HIS A 283 -20.71 2.22 -13.49
CA HIS A 283 -21.06 3.57 -13.06
C HIS A 283 -19.84 4.37 -12.60
N ALA A 284 -19.00 3.76 -11.72
CA ALA A 284 -17.80 4.43 -11.21
C ALA A 284 -16.77 4.71 -12.31
N ARG A 285 -16.66 3.85 -13.33
CA ARG A 285 -15.79 4.07 -14.49
C ARG A 285 -16.25 5.28 -15.32
N GLU A 286 -17.58 5.42 -15.50
CA GLU A 286 -18.16 6.53 -16.27
C GLU A 286 -18.12 7.85 -15.48
N LYS A 287 -18.55 7.83 -14.22
CA LYS A 287 -18.73 9.05 -13.40
C LYS A 287 -17.53 9.42 -12.54
N ARG A 288 -16.52 8.55 -12.43
CA ARG A 288 -15.35 8.67 -11.54
C ARG A 288 -15.69 8.75 -10.05
N THR A 289 -16.89 8.33 -9.68
CA THR A 289 -17.41 8.24 -8.31
C THR A 289 -18.58 7.27 -8.28
N ILE A 290 -18.88 6.71 -7.09
CA ILE A 290 -20.10 5.92 -6.89
C ILE A 290 -21.31 6.76 -6.50
N LYS A 291 -21.10 8.06 -6.27
CA LYS A 291 -22.17 9.00 -5.96
C LYS A 291 -23.18 9.06 -7.13
N GLY A 292 -24.48 9.01 -6.81
CA GLY A 292 -25.53 9.03 -7.81
C GLY A 292 -25.85 7.66 -8.44
N PHE A 293 -25.21 6.57 -7.94
CA PHE A 293 -25.58 5.21 -8.37
C PHE A 293 -27.01 4.83 -7.92
N ASP A 294 -27.35 5.11 -6.66
CA ASP A 294 -28.68 4.96 -6.13
C ASP A 294 -28.97 6.03 -5.08
N ASP A 295 -29.65 7.10 -5.48
CA ASP A 295 -29.93 8.25 -4.61
C ASP A 295 -30.88 7.94 -3.44
N LYS A 296 -31.60 6.82 -3.48
CA LYS A 296 -32.50 6.38 -2.41
C LYS A 296 -31.80 5.56 -1.33
N ARG A 297 -30.57 5.13 -1.58
CA ARG A 297 -29.81 4.21 -0.73
C ARG A 297 -28.43 4.73 -0.43
N THR A 298 -28.33 6.03 -0.16
CA THR A 298 -27.07 6.68 0.15
C THR A 298 -26.63 6.39 1.60
N ILE A 299 -25.32 6.33 1.79
CA ILE A 299 -24.67 6.20 3.10
C ILE A 299 -23.38 7.02 3.12
N ASP A 300 -23.04 7.61 4.25
CA ASP A 300 -21.72 8.22 4.47
C ASP A 300 -20.73 7.26 5.15
N ASN A 301 -19.46 7.64 5.20
CA ASN A 301 -18.41 6.81 5.78
C ASN A 301 -18.63 6.54 7.29
N GLU A 302 -19.09 7.52 8.05
CA GLU A 302 -19.31 7.35 9.49
C GLU A 302 -20.45 6.37 9.76
N SER A 303 -21.56 6.51 9.06
CA SER A 303 -22.70 5.61 9.15
C SER A 303 -22.36 4.19 8.72
N MET A 304 -21.53 4.06 7.67
CA MET A 304 -21.05 2.75 7.19
C MET A 304 -20.20 2.06 8.26
N PHE A 305 -19.28 2.77 8.92
CA PHE A 305 -18.46 2.17 10.00
C PHE A 305 -19.28 1.67 11.17
N ARG A 306 -20.42 2.31 11.46
CA ARG A 306 -21.35 1.92 12.53
C ARG A 306 -22.36 0.85 12.11
N MET A 307 -22.42 0.51 10.81
CA MET A 307 -23.36 -0.49 10.29
C MET A 307 -23.00 -1.89 10.80
N GLY A 308 -23.99 -2.61 11.32
CA GLY A 308 -23.84 -4.00 11.73
C GLY A 308 -23.59 -4.94 10.57
N VAL A 309 -22.31 -5.23 10.28
CA VAL A 309 -21.85 -6.15 9.23
C VAL A 309 -20.94 -7.22 9.82
N ASP A 310 -20.75 -8.31 9.11
CA ASP A 310 -19.85 -9.36 9.56
C ASP A 310 -18.39 -8.96 9.32
N ILE A 311 -18.09 -8.37 8.17
CA ILE A 311 -16.75 -8.02 7.73
C ILE A 311 -16.70 -6.54 7.30
N LEU A 312 -15.74 -5.81 7.85
CA LEU A 312 -15.42 -4.45 7.42
C LEU A 312 -14.05 -4.42 6.70
N VAL A 313 -14.01 -3.80 5.53
CA VAL A 313 -12.82 -3.69 4.69
C VAL A 313 -12.45 -2.21 4.49
N PRO A 314 -11.59 -1.62 5.34
CA PRO A 314 -11.03 -0.29 5.07
C PRO A 314 -10.01 -0.39 3.92
N ALA A 315 -10.37 0.19 2.75
CA ALA A 315 -9.58 0.14 1.52
C ALA A 315 -9.26 1.53 0.93
N ALA A 316 -9.53 2.62 1.68
CA ALA A 316 -9.30 3.99 1.22
C ALA A 316 -7.98 4.57 1.72
N SER A 317 -7.86 4.78 3.03
CA SER A 317 -6.72 5.46 3.64
C SER A 317 -6.30 4.84 4.98
N GLY A 318 -5.12 5.20 5.46
CA GLY A 318 -4.65 4.87 6.80
C GLY A 318 -5.37 5.67 7.89
N HIS A 319 -5.26 5.18 9.14
CA HIS A 319 -5.72 5.88 10.36
C HIS A 319 -7.21 6.25 10.38
N VAL A 320 -8.07 5.40 9.78
CA VAL A 320 -9.53 5.64 9.72
C VAL A 320 -10.30 4.99 10.86
N ILE A 321 -9.69 4.02 11.56
CA ILE A 321 -10.25 3.38 12.75
C ILE A 321 -9.30 3.65 13.92
N ASP A 322 -9.74 4.49 14.85
CA ASP A 322 -8.95 4.97 15.97
C ASP A 322 -9.70 4.82 17.30
N LYS A 323 -9.11 5.37 18.38
CA LYS A 323 -9.68 5.34 19.73
C LYS A 323 -11.06 6.03 19.86
N ASP A 324 -11.36 6.97 18.94
CA ASP A 324 -12.55 7.81 19.04
C ASP A 324 -13.75 7.17 18.33
N ASN A 325 -13.51 6.28 17.37
CA ASN A 325 -14.57 5.63 16.59
C ASN A 325 -14.67 4.10 16.75
N CYS A 326 -13.63 3.42 17.24
CA CYS A 326 -13.61 1.95 17.32
C CYS A 326 -14.67 1.36 18.28
N ASP A 327 -15.15 2.11 19.26
CA ASP A 327 -16.16 1.63 20.17
C ASP A 327 -17.54 1.49 19.52
N GLY A 328 -17.83 2.32 18.52
CA GLY A 328 -19.05 2.29 17.73
C GLY A 328 -18.95 1.47 16.43
N LEU A 329 -17.81 0.77 16.20
CA LEU A 329 -17.61 0.00 14.99
C LEU A 329 -18.63 -1.16 14.90
N GLY A 330 -19.29 -1.27 13.74
CA GLY A 330 -20.35 -2.25 13.50
C GLY A 330 -19.86 -3.61 12.99
N ALA A 331 -18.56 -3.81 12.79
CA ALA A 331 -17.98 -5.10 12.43
C ALA A 331 -18.19 -6.13 13.56
N ARG A 332 -18.65 -7.34 13.20
CA ARG A 332 -18.94 -8.40 14.18
C ARG A 332 -17.89 -9.50 14.23
N LEU A 333 -17.24 -9.79 13.10
CA LEU A 333 -16.30 -10.90 12.99
C LEU A 333 -14.88 -10.42 12.65
N LEU A 334 -14.77 -9.55 11.65
CA LEU A 334 -13.49 -9.26 11.04
C LEU A 334 -13.37 -7.81 10.58
N VAL A 335 -12.19 -7.24 10.82
CA VAL A 335 -11.67 -6.09 10.08
C VAL A 335 -10.51 -6.56 9.21
N ALA A 336 -10.64 -6.49 7.87
CA ALA A 336 -9.62 -6.85 6.92
C ALA A 336 -8.93 -5.61 6.35
N GLU A 337 -7.68 -5.38 6.71
CA GLU A 337 -6.95 -4.14 6.44
C GLU A 337 -6.45 -4.07 4.98
N ALA A 338 -7.30 -3.63 4.06
CA ALA A 338 -6.93 -3.47 2.65
C ALA A 338 -6.12 -2.18 2.39
N ALA A 339 -6.33 -1.11 3.16
CA ALA A 339 -5.44 0.05 3.20
C ALA A 339 -4.21 -0.22 4.07
N ASN A 340 -3.17 0.63 3.98
CA ASN A 340 -2.03 0.54 4.87
C ASN A 340 -2.33 1.21 6.21
N MET A 341 -2.10 0.50 7.32
CA MET A 341 -2.28 0.99 8.70
C MET A 341 -3.63 1.67 8.97
N PRO A 342 -4.78 1.08 8.57
CA PRO A 342 -6.07 1.75 8.76
C PRO A 342 -6.53 1.77 10.22
N VAL A 343 -6.05 0.84 11.06
CA VAL A 343 -6.43 0.70 12.47
C VAL A 343 -5.29 1.18 13.38
N SER A 344 -5.58 2.10 14.30
CA SER A 344 -4.60 2.56 15.31
C SER A 344 -4.27 1.47 16.32
N PHE A 345 -3.19 1.64 17.11
CA PHE A 345 -2.84 0.66 18.14
C PHE A 345 -3.89 0.55 19.24
N GLU A 346 -4.42 1.67 19.68
CA GLU A 346 -5.45 1.73 20.71
C GLU A 346 -6.75 1.05 20.23
N ALA A 347 -7.15 1.30 18.98
CA ALA A 347 -8.30 0.64 18.37
C ALA A 347 -8.06 -0.87 18.22
N PHE A 348 -6.86 -1.28 17.82
CA PHE A 348 -6.48 -2.70 17.71
C PHE A 348 -6.69 -3.44 19.04
N ILE A 349 -6.25 -2.87 20.17
CA ILE A 349 -6.43 -3.50 21.49
C ILE A 349 -7.92 -3.63 21.83
N ARG A 350 -8.70 -2.55 21.68
CA ARG A 350 -10.13 -2.55 22.00
C ARG A 350 -10.96 -3.49 21.13
N LEU A 351 -10.66 -3.55 19.82
CA LEU A 351 -11.36 -4.46 18.91
C LEU A 351 -11.05 -5.93 19.25
N LYS A 352 -9.81 -6.23 19.60
CA LYS A 352 -9.41 -7.56 20.08
C LYS A 352 -10.14 -7.95 21.37
N GLU A 353 -10.27 -7.03 22.32
CA GLU A 353 -11.03 -7.25 23.58
C GLU A 353 -12.52 -7.53 23.31
N LYS A 354 -13.08 -6.95 22.24
CA LYS A 354 -14.45 -7.21 21.77
C LYS A 354 -14.60 -8.53 21.00
N GLY A 355 -13.50 -9.26 20.76
CA GLY A 355 -13.50 -10.51 20.00
C GLY A 355 -13.58 -10.31 18.48
N ILE A 356 -13.32 -9.08 17.98
CA ILE A 356 -13.26 -8.77 16.55
C ILE A 356 -11.84 -9.05 16.08
N GLU A 357 -11.69 -9.99 15.14
CA GLU A 357 -10.37 -10.31 14.58
C GLU A 357 -9.92 -9.20 13.60
N ILE A 358 -8.60 -8.99 13.53
CA ILE A 358 -8.01 -8.06 12.58
C ILE A 358 -6.98 -8.82 11.75
N LEU A 359 -7.25 -8.99 10.44
CA LEU A 359 -6.25 -9.43 9.51
C LEU A 359 -5.39 -8.24 9.09
N PRO A 360 -4.06 -8.32 9.30
CA PRO A 360 -3.17 -7.18 9.11
C PRO A 360 -2.98 -6.80 7.64
N ASP A 361 -2.75 -5.52 7.40
CA ASP A 361 -2.44 -4.95 6.08
C ASP A 361 -1.26 -5.62 5.39
N THR A 362 -0.23 -6.02 6.15
CA THR A 362 0.94 -6.74 5.62
C THR A 362 0.59 -8.09 4.99
N TYR A 363 -0.53 -8.69 5.35
CA TYR A 363 -1.09 -9.88 4.72
C TYR A 363 -2.17 -9.52 3.70
N VAL A 364 -3.23 -8.82 4.11
CA VAL A 364 -4.44 -8.58 3.31
C VAL A 364 -4.12 -7.88 1.99
N ASN A 365 -3.32 -6.82 1.99
CA ASN A 365 -2.99 -6.06 0.79
C ASN A 365 -1.64 -6.43 0.15
N SER A 366 -1.07 -7.60 0.51
CA SER A 366 0.22 -8.05 -0.04
C SER A 366 0.16 -8.51 -1.49
N GLY A 367 -1.04 -8.68 -2.07
CA GLY A 367 -1.22 -9.16 -3.44
C GLY A 367 -0.45 -8.37 -4.48
N GLY A 368 -0.48 -7.02 -4.34
CA GLY A 368 0.32 -6.14 -5.21
C GLY A 368 1.84 -6.35 -5.10
N ALA A 369 2.36 -6.66 -3.92
CA ALA A 369 3.78 -6.95 -3.73
C ALA A 369 4.16 -8.33 -4.29
N ILE A 370 3.30 -9.35 -4.09
CA ILE A 370 3.48 -10.70 -4.64
C ILE A 370 3.48 -10.67 -6.17
N ALA A 371 2.50 -10.01 -6.78
CA ALA A 371 2.46 -9.84 -8.23
C ALA A 371 3.65 -9.01 -8.76
N SER A 372 4.09 -8.00 -8.01
CA SER A 372 5.29 -7.24 -8.37
C SER A 372 6.58 -8.07 -8.35
N ASP A 373 6.71 -9.04 -7.44
CA ASP A 373 7.85 -9.97 -7.41
C ASP A 373 7.87 -10.83 -8.69
N LEU A 374 6.70 -11.33 -9.11
CA LEU A 374 6.60 -12.06 -10.39
C LEU A 374 6.92 -11.19 -11.59
N GLU A 375 6.40 -9.95 -11.62
CA GLU A 375 6.66 -9.01 -12.70
C GLU A 375 8.15 -8.66 -12.81
N TYR A 376 8.82 -8.45 -11.67
CA TYR A 376 10.26 -8.21 -11.62
C TYR A 376 11.05 -9.41 -12.13
N LYS A 377 10.73 -10.63 -11.66
CA LYS A 377 11.36 -11.86 -12.10
C LYS A 377 11.13 -12.15 -13.59
N GLN A 378 9.93 -11.87 -14.09
CA GLN A 378 9.60 -11.94 -15.51
C GLN A 378 10.47 -10.97 -16.33
N GLY A 379 10.66 -9.74 -15.84
CA GLY A 379 11.54 -8.76 -16.48
C GLY A 379 13.00 -9.19 -16.53
N LEU A 380 13.51 -9.84 -15.48
CA LEU A 380 14.89 -10.35 -15.42
C LEU A 380 15.12 -11.57 -16.30
N GLY A 381 14.16 -12.48 -16.38
CA GLY A 381 14.35 -13.81 -16.96
C GLY A 381 13.67 -14.04 -18.31
N GLY A 382 12.90 -13.07 -18.83
CA GLY A 382 12.18 -13.21 -20.10
C GLY A 382 11.03 -14.24 -20.09
N MET A 383 10.72 -14.83 -18.92
CA MET A 383 9.55 -15.71 -18.77
C MET A 383 8.27 -14.89 -18.90
N ARG A 384 7.18 -15.54 -19.29
CA ARG A 384 5.85 -14.91 -19.33
C ARG A 384 4.85 -15.76 -18.60
N TYR A 385 4.01 -15.11 -17.78
CA TYR A 385 2.94 -15.76 -17.05
C TYR A 385 1.59 -15.39 -17.67
N SER A 386 0.69 -16.37 -17.76
CA SER A 386 -0.73 -16.10 -17.98
C SER A 386 -1.36 -15.49 -16.72
N ARG A 387 -2.54 -14.90 -16.86
CA ARG A 387 -3.30 -14.37 -15.71
C ARG A 387 -3.65 -15.47 -14.70
N GLU A 388 -3.99 -16.66 -15.17
CA GLU A 388 -4.30 -17.83 -14.38
C GLU A 388 -3.10 -18.30 -13.55
N GLU A 389 -1.90 -18.34 -14.14
CA GLU A 389 -0.65 -18.67 -13.45
C GLU A 389 -0.30 -17.64 -12.38
N VAL A 390 -0.49 -16.34 -12.65
CA VAL A 390 -0.30 -15.26 -11.67
C VAL A 390 -1.22 -15.47 -10.48
N PHE A 391 -2.51 -15.70 -10.70
CA PHE A 391 -3.45 -15.92 -9.60
C PHE A 391 -3.25 -17.24 -8.87
N ALA A 392 -2.84 -18.31 -9.56
CA ALA A 392 -2.48 -19.57 -8.91
C ALA A 392 -1.27 -19.37 -7.97
N HIS A 393 -0.24 -18.65 -8.44
CA HIS A 393 0.91 -18.31 -7.60
C HIS A 393 0.51 -17.42 -6.41
N MET A 394 -0.36 -16.44 -6.63
CA MET A 394 -0.85 -15.59 -5.54
C MET A 394 -1.60 -16.41 -4.49
N ARG A 395 -2.53 -17.29 -4.90
CA ARG A 395 -3.25 -18.18 -3.96
C ARG A 395 -2.28 -18.97 -3.11
N GLN A 396 -1.32 -19.64 -3.73
CA GLN A 396 -0.31 -20.43 -3.01
C GLN A 396 0.48 -19.57 -2.00
N ARG A 397 0.85 -18.33 -2.36
CA ARG A 397 1.55 -17.42 -1.45
C ARG A 397 0.67 -17.02 -0.27
N PHE A 398 -0.60 -16.67 -0.52
CA PHE A 398 -1.54 -16.33 0.53
C PHE A 398 -1.81 -17.50 1.49
N ASP A 399 -1.94 -18.73 0.96
CA ASP A 399 -2.08 -19.95 1.76
C ASP A 399 -0.87 -20.14 2.67
N ASN A 400 0.35 -20.10 2.13
CA ASN A 400 1.59 -20.26 2.90
C ASN A 400 1.76 -19.18 3.99
N ILE A 401 1.32 -17.95 3.74
CA ILE A 401 1.34 -16.88 4.75
C ILE A 401 0.32 -17.17 5.84
N PHE A 402 -0.90 -17.53 5.46
CA PHE A 402 -1.99 -17.79 6.40
C PHE A 402 -1.65 -18.97 7.31
N GLU A 403 -1.19 -20.09 6.77
CA GLU A 403 -0.74 -21.27 7.51
C GLU A 403 0.39 -20.92 8.49
N SER A 404 1.42 -20.17 8.00
CA SER A 404 2.51 -19.74 8.89
C SER A 404 2.03 -18.85 10.04
N MET A 405 1.04 -17.97 9.81
CA MET A 405 0.44 -17.17 10.88
C MET A 405 -0.38 -18.02 11.83
N LEU A 406 -1.15 -18.98 11.30
CA LEU A 406 -2.00 -19.86 12.08
C LEU A 406 -1.20 -20.74 13.05
N GLU A 407 -0.04 -21.28 12.60
CA GLU A 407 0.87 -22.09 13.43
C GLU A 407 1.31 -21.39 14.73
N ILE A 408 1.42 -20.05 14.72
CA ILE A 408 1.91 -19.30 15.90
C ILE A 408 0.86 -18.35 16.48
N LYS A 409 -0.35 -18.27 15.91
CA LYS A 409 -1.39 -17.31 16.30
C LYS A 409 -1.69 -17.34 17.80
N ASP A 410 -1.83 -18.53 18.38
CA ASP A 410 -2.18 -18.66 19.81
C ASP A 410 -1.06 -18.14 20.71
N GLN A 411 0.21 -18.38 20.36
CA GLN A 411 1.37 -17.86 21.09
C GLN A 411 1.53 -16.35 20.90
N ALA A 412 1.26 -15.85 19.71
CA ALA A 412 1.31 -14.44 19.38
C ALA A 412 0.09 -13.66 19.92
N GLY A 413 -1.03 -14.34 20.10
CA GLY A 413 -2.28 -13.79 20.62
C GLY A 413 -3.17 -13.08 19.58
N SER A 414 -2.77 -13.00 18.31
CA SER A 414 -3.58 -12.51 17.17
C SER A 414 -2.87 -12.78 15.83
N PHE A 415 -3.61 -12.75 14.71
CA PHE A 415 -3.01 -12.80 13.37
C PHE A 415 -2.08 -11.62 13.09
N THR A 416 -2.47 -10.42 13.53
CA THR A 416 -1.66 -9.21 13.38
C THR A 416 -0.28 -9.35 14.06
N GLN A 417 -0.24 -9.90 15.26
CA GLN A 417 1.02 -10.11 15.97
C GLN A 417 1.82 -11.27 15.38
N ALA A 418 1.16 -12.34 14.95
CA ALA A 418 1.80 -13.47 14.28
C ALA A 418 2.50 -13.03 12.98
N ALA A 419 1.84 -12.18 12.19
CA ALA A 419 2.43 -11.59 10.99
C ALA A 419 3.71 -10.79 11.30
N SER A 420 3.69 -9.98 12.37
CA SER A 420 4.85 -9.22 12.83
C SER A 420 6.00 -10.15 13.27
N ASP A 421 5.69 -11.20 14.04
CA ASP A 421 6.69 -12.17 14.53
C ASP A 421 7.37 -12.88 13.36
N ILE A 422 6.62 -13.35 12.36
CA ILE A 422 7.14 -14.04 11.17
C ILE A 422 8.02 -13.09 10.35
N ALA A 423 7.53 -11.89 10.08
CA ALA A 423 8.27 -10.90 9.29
C ALA A 423 9.60 -10.55 9.97
N LEU A 424 9.57 -10.25 11.26
CA LEU A 424 10.76 -9.90 12.04
C LEU A 424 11.76 -11.07 12.11
N LYS A 425 11.28 -12.29 12.36
CA LYS A 425 12.12 -13.51 12.40
C LYS A 425 12.87 -13.72 11.07
N ARG A 426 12.15 -13.64 9.94
CA ARG A 426 12.74 -13.82 8.61
C ARG A 426 13.76 -12.73 8.27
N LEU A 427 13.45 -11.47 8.64
CA LEU A 427 14.34 -10.35 8.42
C LEU A 427 15.59 -10.44 9.28
N TYR A 428 15.43 -10.73 10.57
CA TYR A 428 16.56 -10.93 11.51
C TYR A 428 17.49 -12.04 11.03
N GLN A 429 16.95 -13.17 10.60
CA GLN A 429 17.73 -14.27 10.05
C GLN A 429 18.52 -13.86 8.80
N ALA A 430 17.87 -13.18 7.85
CA ALA A 430 18.54 -12.72 6.64
C ALA A 430 19.69 -11.73 6.96
N MET A 431 19.48 -10.83 7.91
CA MET A 431 20.52 -9.88 8.34
C MET A 431 21.69 -10.59 9.02
N LYS A 432 21.42 -11.59 9.87
CA LYS A 432 22.50 -12.41 10.49
C LYS A 432 23.29 -13.19 9.44
N THR A 433 22.63 -13.87 8.52
CA THR A 433 23.31 -14.62 7.45
C THR A 433 24.22 -13.74 6.60
N ARG A 434 23.87 -12.46 6.45
CA ARG A 434 24.69 -11.47 5.72
C ARG A 434 25.66 -10.68 6.60
N SER A 435 25.82 -11.03 7.87
CA SER A 435 26.67 -10.33 8.85
C SER A 435 26.39 -8.81 8.92
N LEU A 436 25.11 -8.44 8.86
CA LEU A 436 24.66 -7.05 8.98
C LEU A 436 24.30 -6.67 10.43
N ILE A 437 24.11 -7.68 11.27
CA ILE A 437 23.86 -7.56 12.72
C ILE A 437 24.51 -8.72 13.46
#